data_3aba79ab251cf6ba92e109b2a8abf19d
#
_entry.id   3aba79ab251cf6ba92e109b2a8abf19d
#
_cell.length_a   1.000
_cell.length_b   1.000
_cell.length_c   1.000
_cell.angle_alpha   90.00
_cell.angle_beta   90.00
_cell.angle_gamma   90.00
#
_symmetry.space_group_name_H-M   'P 1'
#
loop_
_entity.id
_entity.type
_entity.pdbx_description
1 polymer ?
#
loop_
_entity_poly.entity_id
_entity_poly.type
_entity_poly.pdbx_seq_one_letter_code
_entity_poly.pdbx_strand_id
1 'polypeptide(L)'
;MNLIYSFWGKSRTTGLAIVLIACLVWSVEARAVQISGVVTDGSNPIPGARVRLHGATTFEVTDSQGRFMVNTPGEAVAAIVIAAGKEGWINGGVKISPKTSYTTIVLKKVPDVDDPQYTFITPHKSLVDLREEPEKMDSLRLKSHTHFKETCNLCHFEPTCFLCHRELYTQWTTSQHARAVDNPWTLNLYDGTDADGNENVGPGYRLDFPDNPGECADCHAPTAAINAPGNTDLKVVYNRTHIAYPTQIGYKSNKRVEQEKKAGSVDGAGIHCDFCHKIQAVEVNDAAGVNGSITLNRVNLDVEKEKREKEGRLYPIFVYGPYDDVITFSPVSNSAITSPMVASYNPIYKTSEYCSACHQHTNEHGLPFMDTYKEWKESPYAALGVECQDCHMKPDYEIVYGSFVNGDAEKFWTPAEYRDVSTVRRHDFPGGTEELIKDAAALAIEAVADNGQLTVRVTVRNVNAGHHLPSGITIRNMLMMVTPVTENGDTLRYTGNQRVPEYGGIGDPLEGNFAGLPGKGYALVFGDDKGNTHTMDWQATRIIEDTRIKAREQDISEYTFDLASNFGPIDIHTELIYRRAFKPLADIKKWNLKDMVVATDKTTIRPHKRMDATVPSKELSFQDRIWSLFD
;
A
#
# COMPACT_ATOMS: atom_id res chain seq x y z
N MET A 1 19.58 -15.58 -55.84
CA MET A 1 19.78 -15.12 -57.21
C MET A 1 20.66 -13.90 -57.11
N ASN A 2 21.91 -14.10 -57.20
CA ASN A 2 22.99 -13.69 -58.10
C ASN A 2 22.83 -12.25 -58.65
N LEU A 3 23.80 -11.35 -58.33
CA LEU A 3 24.87 -11.10 -59.29
C LEU A 3 25.95 -10.17 -58.66
N ILE A 4 27.15 -10.73 -58.68
CA ILE A 4 28.46 -10.06 -58.51
C ILE A 4 28.76 -9.29 -59.78
N TYR A 5 29.36 -8.06 -59.66
CA TYR A 5 30.31 -7.60 -60.66
C TYR A 5 31.44 -6.81 -60.03
N SER A 6 32.62 -7.32 -60.21
CA SER A 6 33.94 -6.74 -59.99
C SER A 6 34.32 -5.83 -61.15
N PHE A 7 35.01 -4.69 -60.89
CA PHE A 7 35.94 -4.13 -61.84
C PHE A 7 37.19 -3.54 -61.17
N TRP A 8 38.30 -4.10 -61.55
CA TRP A 8 39.65 -3.58 -61.32
C TRP A 8 40.01 -2.49 -62.30
N GLY A 9 40.79 -1.46 -61.86
CA GLY A 9 41.43 -0.57 -62.81
C GLY A 9 42.28 0.55 -62.20
N LYS A 10 43.55 0.31 -61.95
CA LYS A 10 44.78 1.14 -62.10
C LYS A 10 44.87 2.54 -61.46
N SER A 11 45.69 2.59 -60.44
CA SER A 11 46.80 3.56 -60.18
C SER A 11 46.84 4.88 -60.89
N ARG A 12 46.74 5.97 -60.11
CA ARG A 12 47.60 7.16 -60.22
C ARG A 12 47.72 7.85 -58.86
N THR A 13 48.94 7.94 -58.39
CA THR A 13 49.45 8.75 -57.30
C THR A 13 49.09 10.21 -57.48
N THR A 14 48.26 10.79 -56.68
CA THR A 14 48.22 12.23 -56.38
C THR A 14 47.90 12.37 -54.92
N GLY A 15 48.73 13.07 -54.19
CA GLY A 15 48.70 13.25 -52.75
C GLY A 15 47.37 13.88 -52.33
N LEU A 16 46.57 13.11 -51.60
CA LEU A 16 45.45 13.63 -50.86
C LEU A 16 45.97 13.98 -49.48
N ALA A 17 46.18 15.28 -49.27
CA ALA A 17 46.29 15.85 -47.94
C ALA A 17 45.01 15.42 -47.19
N ILE A 18 45.12 14.46 -46.28
CA ILE A 18 44.12 14.18 -45.30
C ILE A 18 44.08 15.40 -44.39
N VAL A 19 43.20 16.34 -44.72
CA VAL A 19 42.71 17.32 -43.77
C VAL A 19 41.93 16.51 -42.76
N LEU A 20 42.61 16.10 -41.72
CA LEU A 20 41.99 15.78 -40.44
C LEU A 20 41.31 17.07 -39.98
N ILE A 21 40.07 17.26 -40.44
CA ILE A 21 39.11 18.05 -39.70
C ILE A 21 38.90 17.22 -38.41
N ALA A 22 39.78 17.47 -37.45
CA ALA A 22 39.44 17.26 -36.06
C ALA A 22 38.16 18.08 -35.84
N CYS A 23 37.03 17.44 -35.99
CA CYS A 23 35.83 17.85 -35.26
C CYS A 23 36.26 17.84 -33.79
N LEU A 24 36.83 18.95 -33.35
CA LEU A 24 36.74 19.41 -32.00
C LEU A 24 35.24 19.56 -31.77
N VAL A 25 34.59 18.39 -31.50
CA VAL A 25 33.42 18.38 -30.63
C VAL A 25 33.97 18.99 -29.35
N TRP A 26 33.87 20.31 -29.28
CA TRP A 26 33.77 20.92 -27.98
C TRP A 26 32.54 20.28 -27.36
N SER A 27 32.76 19.17 -26.66
CA SER A 27 31.94 18.86 -25.54
C SER A 27 32.08 20.11 -24.66
N VAL A 28 31.13 21.01 -24.78
CA VAL A 28 30.85 21.96 -23.72
C VAL A 28 30.49 21.03 -22.58
N GLU A 29 31.50 20.64 -21.79
CA GLU A 29 31.25 20.08 -20.47
C GLU A 29 30.44 21.17 -19.79
N ALA A 30 29.16 20.94 -19.71
CA ALA A 30 28.25 21.77 -18.96
C ALA A 30 28.81 21.80 -17.52
N ARG A 31 29.64 22.83 -17.24
CA ARG A 31 30.27 22.97 -15.92
C ARG A 31 29.16 23.15 -14.93
N ALA A 32 28.97 22.12 -14.09
CA ALA A 32 28.09 22.23 -12.97
C ALA A 32 28.41 23.52 -12.19
N VAL A 33 27.43 24.39 -12.05
CA VAL A 33 27.60 25.61 -11.25
C VAL A 33 27.36 25.23 -9.79
N GLN A 34 28.38 25.48 -8.98
CA GLN A 34 28.30 25.23 -7.55
C GLN A 34 27.62 26.42 -6.87
N ILE A 35 26.58 26.13 -6.09
CA ILE A 35 25.85 27.12 -5.33
C ILE A 35 26.05 26.81 -3.87
N SER A 36 26.60 27.76 -3.13
CA SER A 36 26.71 27.70 -1.67
C SER A 36 25.62 28.53 -1.01
N GLY A 37 25.40 28.28 0.27
CA GLY A 37 24.41 29.05 1.00
C GLY A 37 24.30 28.65 2.47
N VAL A 38 23.30 29.22 3.14
CA VAL A 38 22.95 28.93 4.52
C VAL A 38 21.46 28.67 4.66
N VAL A 39 21.09 27.69 5.49
CA VAL A 39 19.72 27.49 5.97
C VAL A 39 19.60 28.09 7.35
N THR A 40 18.59 28.89 7.60
CA THR A 40 18.40 29.68 8.83
C THR A 40 16.91 29.77 9.21
N ASP A 41 16.61 30.08 10.47
CA ASP A 41 15.27 30.47 10.93
C ASP A 41 14.97 31.98 10.75
N GLY A 42 15.89 32.72 10.15
CA GLY A 42 15.91 34.17 10.03
C GLY A 42 16.89 34.84 10.99
N SER A 43 17.32 34.16 12.05
CA SER A 43 18.25 34.66 13.06
C SER A 43 19.38 33.68 13.32
N ASN A 44 19.09 32.40 13.38
CA ASN A 44 20.05 31.34 13.71
C ASN A 44 20.21 30.34 12.56
N PRO A 45 21.41 29.78 12.37
CA PRO A 45 21.62 28.72 11.40
C PRO A 45 20.88 27.44 11.82
N ILE A 46 20.43 26.66 10.81
CA ILE A 46 19.77 25.38 11.01
C ILE A 46 20.72 24.26 10.53
N PRO A 47 21.44 23.59 11.42
CA PRO A 47 22.26 22.42 11.07
C PRO A 47 21.39 21.20 10.80
N GLY A 48 21.90 20.27 9.97
CA GLY A 48 21.22 19.02 9.67
C GLY A 48 19.98 19.16 8.77
N ALA A 49 19.77 20.31 8.13
CA ALA A 49 18.74 20.46 7.11
C ALA A 49 19.18 19.78 5.81
N ARG A 50 18.26 19.10 5.15
CA ARG A 50 18.48 18.52 3.81
C ARG A 50 18.24 19.58 2.77
N VAL A 51 19.20 19.78 1.87
CA VAL A 51 19.14 20.78 0.80
C VAL A 51 19.30 20.11 -0.55
N ARG A 52 18.41 20.41 -1.47
CA ARG A 52 18.44 19.84 -2.84
C ARG A 52 17.96 20.82 -3.90
N LEU A 53 18.25 20.51 -5.14
CA LEU A 53 17.49 21.06 -6.24
C LEU A 53 16.07 20.51 -6.17
N HIS A 54 15.08 21.34 -6.40
CA HIS A 54 13.67 20.92 -6.34
C HIS A 54 13.43 19.70 -7.24
N GLY A 55 12.80 18.66 -6.67
CA GLY A 55 12.53 17.40 -7.34
C GLY A 55 13.71 16.43 -7.50
N ALA A 56 14.94 16.84 -7.19
CA ALA A 56 16.10 15.95 -7.27
C ALA A 56 16.06 14.84 -6.23
N THR A 57 16.60 13.66 -6.56
CA THR A 57 16.72 12.53 -5.63
C THR A 57 17.87 12.69 -4.66
N THR A 58 18.92 13.40 -5.04
CA THR A 58 20.10 13.68 -4.21
C THR A 58 19.92 14.94 -3.38
N PHE A 59 20.51 14.97 -2.19
CA PHE A 59 20.51 16.11 -1.29
C PHE A 59 21.85 16.22 -0.57
N GLU A 60 22.14 17.43 -0.08
CA GLU A 60 23.23 17.73 0.84
C GLU A 60 22.67 18.02 2.24
N VAL A 61 23.48 17.86 3.27
CA VAL A 61 23.08 18.13 4.66
C VAL A 61 23.86 19.34 5.17
N THR A 62 23.17 20.31 5.74
CA THR A 62 23.82 21.50 6.29
C THR A 62 24.74 21.18 7.46
N ASP A 63 25.89 21.85 7.50
CA ASP A 63 26.87 21.76 8.59
C ASP A 63 26.39 22.42 9.90
N SER A 64 27.25 22.43 10.93
CA SER A 64 26.94 23.04 12.23
C SER A 64 26.64 24.55 12.17
N GLN A 65 27.03 25.22 11.08
CA GLN A 65 26.74 26.63 10.82
C GLN A 65 25.60 26.82 9.81
N GLY A 66 24.82 25.75 9.53
CA GLY A 66 23.73 25.77 8.57
C GLY A 66 24.16 25.90 7.13
N ARG A 67 25.45 25.77 6.79
CA ARG A 67 25.97 25.96 5.43
C ARG A 67 25.78 24.73 4.59
N PHE A 68 25.51 24.95 3.32
CA PHE A 68 25.39 23.91 2.30
C PHE A 68 26.12 24.27 1.00
N MET A 69 26.29 23.26 0.15
CA MET A 69 26.85 23.40 -1.17
C MET A 69 26.20 22.38 -2.10
N VAL A 70 25.48 22.87 -3.14
CA VAL A 70 24.81 22.01 -4.13
C VAL A 70 25.34 22.29 -5.53
N ASN A 71 25.41 21.25 -6.36
CA ASN A 71 25.81 21.36 -7.74
C ASN A 71 24.57 21.40 -8.64
N THR A 72 24.53 22.34 -9.59
CA THR A 72 23.46 22.43 -10.57
C THR A 72 23.91 21.86 -11.92
N PRO A 73 22.98 21.35 -12.75
CA PRO A 73 23.30 21.02 -14.13
C PRO A 73 23.88 22.27 -14.87
N GLY A 74 24.90 22.06 -15.66
CA GLY A 74 25.71 23.18 -16.22
C GLY A 74 25.07 24.02 -17.31
N GLU A 75 23.91 23.70 -17.84
CA GLU A 75 23.20 24.53 -18.79
C GLU A 75 21.95 25.14 -18.16
N ALA A 76 21.93 26.46 -18.23
CA ALA A 76 21.01 27.31 -17.55
C ALA A 76 19.55 27.11 -18.00
N VAL A 77 18.78 26.42 -17.23
CA VAL A 77 17.35 26.65 -17.17
C VAL A 77 17.13 28.09 -16.68
N ALA A 78 16.09 28.75 -17.14
CA ALA A 78 15.83 30.17 -16.84
C ALA A 78 15.77 30.52 -15.36
N ALA A 79 15.53 29.52 -14.49
CA ALA A 79 15.53 29.63 -13.02
C ALA A 79 15.75 28.28 -12.38
N ILE A 80 16.42 28.28 -11.24
CA ILE A 80 16.67 27.08 -10.42
C ILE A 80 15.97 27.29 -9.08
N VAL A 81 15.31 26.24 -8.59
CA VAL A 81 14.74 26.22 -7.24
C VAL A 81 15.62 25.34 -6.37
N ILE A 82 16.10 25.90 -5.26
CA ILE A 82 16.78 25.16 -4.21
C ILE A 82 15.83 25.11 -3.04
N ALA A 83 15.58 23.89 -2.55
CA ALA A 83 14.70 23.64 -1.43
C ALA A 83 15.47 23.08 -0.24
N ALA A 84 14.95 23.32 0.95
CA ALA A 84 15.44 22.74 2.18
C ALA A 84 14.29 22.26 3.06
N GLY A 85 14.50 21.12 3.72
CA GLY A 85 13.58 20.57 4.70
C GLY A 85 14.32 19.93 5.86
N LYS A 86 13.69 19.99 7.04
CA LYS A 86 14.15 19.33 8.25
C LYS A 86 12.94 18.99 9.10
N GLU A 87 12.99 17.85 9.77
CA GLU A 87 11.96 17.45 10.73
C GLU A 87 11.73 18.56 11.78
N GLY A 88 10.44 18.85 12.04
CA GLY A 88 10.00 19.94 12.91
C GLY A 88 10.05 21.34 12.28
N TRP A 89 10.36 21.43 10.98
CA TRP A 89 10.42 22.69 10.23
C TRP A 89 9.54 22.62 8.98
N ILE A 90 8.83 23.69 8.67
CA ILE A 90 8.14 23.84 7.39
C ILE A 90 9.21 23.96 6.32
N ASN A 91 9.08 23.14 5.28
CA ASN A 91 9.98 23.15 4.14
C ASN A 91 10.03 24.52 3.48
N GLY A 92 11.21 24.99 3.14
CA GLY A 92 11.44 26.26 2.50
C GLY A 92 12.21 26.12 1.19
N GLY A 93 12.13 27.13 0.36
CA GLY A 93 12.90 27.13 -0.88
C GLY A 93 13.07 28.53 -1.45
N VAL A 94 13.98 28.65 -2.39
CA VAL A 94 14.32 29.90 -3.05
C VAL A 94 14.51 29.68 -4.54
N LYS A 95 13.93 30.54 -5.34
CA LYS A 95 14.16 30.60 -6.78
C LYS A 95 15.36 31.49 -7.04
N ILE A 96 16.36 30.97 -7.71
CA ILE A 96 17.59 31.68 -8.00
C ILE A 96 17.85 31.75 -9.51
N SER A 97 18.60 32.75 -9.91
CA SER A 97 19.10 32.84 -11.30
C SER A 97 20.31 31.92 -11.49
N PRO A 98 20.61 31.46 -12.71
CA PRO A 98 21.80 30.65 -13.00
C PRO A 98 23.13 31.31 -12.66
N LYS A 99 23.14 32.63 -12.45
CA LYS A 99 24.34 33.41 -12.08
C LYS A 99 24.53 33.53 -10.56
N THR A 100 23.58 33.02 -9.76
CA THR A 100 23.64 33.09 -8.30
C THR A 100 24.63 32.06 -7.79
N SER A 101 25.64 32.50 -7.05
CA SER A 101 26.64 31.63 -6.42
C SER A 101 26.40 31.42 -4.93
N TYR A 102 25.55 32.25 -4.31
CA TYR A 102 25.22 32.16 -2.88
C TYR A 102 23.74 32.51 -2.63
N THR A 103 23.10 31.75 -1.70
CA THR A 103 21.72 32.01 -1.33
C THR A 103 21.44 31.67 0.13
N THR A 104 20.38 32.24 0.68
CA THR A 104 19.87 31.94 2.02
C THR A 104 18.47 31.32 1.91
N ILE A 105 18.25 30.21 2.59
CA ILE A 105 16.94 29.56 2.71
C ILE A 105 16.46 29.74 4.13
N VAL A 106 15.26 30.28 4.30
CA VAL A 106 14.65 30.49 5.61
C VAL A 106 13.58 29.42 5.83
N LEU A 107 13.71 28.65 6.90
CA LEU A 107 12.68 27.70 7.35
C LEU A 107 11.95 28.29 8.55
N LYS A 108 10.67 27.95 8.68
CA LYS A 108 9.85 28.28 9.85
C LYS A 108 9.63 27.02 10.67
N LYS A 109 9.72 27.16 11.99
CA LYS A 109 9.44 26.03 12.88
C LYS A 109 7.96 25.63 12.77
N VAL A 110 7.69 24.34 12.74
CA VAL A 110 6.30 23.84 12.85
C VAL A 110 5.79 24.18 14.24
N PRO A 111 4.58 24.73 14.39
CA PRO A 111 3.97 24.92 15.71
C PRO A 111 3.84 23.58 16.46
N ASP A 112 4.30 23.53 17.71
CA ASP A 112 4.28 22.31 18.55
C ASP A 112 2.92 22.13 19.28
N VAL A 113 1.88 22.83 18.85
CA VAL A 113 0.58 22.76 19.50
C VAL A 113 -0.44 22.24 18.51
N ASP A 114 -0.97 21.05 18.82
CA ASP A 114 -2.11 20.48 18.10
C ASP A 114 -3.36 21.34 18.34
N ASP A 115 -4.07 21.69 17.26
CA ASP A 115 -5.34 22.41 17.34
C ASP A 115 -6.52 21.43 17.39
N PRO A 116 -7.16 21.19 18.55
CA PRO A 116 -8.28 20.28 18.66
C PRO A 116 -9.54 20.78 17.93
N GLN A 117 -9.58 22.05 17.52
CA GLN A 117 -10.67 22.61 16.73
C GLN A 117 -10.41 22.53 15.21
N TYR A 118 -9.29 21.97 14.82
CA TYR A 118 -8.98 21.78 13.41
C TYR A 118 -10.06 20.95 12.71
N THR A 119 -10.59 21.49 11.63
CA THR A 119 -11.56 20.78 10.78
C THR A 119 -10.80 20.06 9.67
N PHE A 120 -10.82 18.74 9.71
CA PHE A 120 -10.20 17.93 8.66
C PHE A 120 -10.86 18.19 7.30
N ILE A 121 -10.02 18.20 6.28
CA ILE A 121 -10.47 18.37 4.89
C ILE A 121 -11.04 17.05 4.39
N THR A 122 -12.30 17.08 3.99
CA THR A 122 -12.93 15.90 3.41
C THR A 122 -12.43 15.66 1.99
N PRO A 123 -12.04 14.43 1.65
CA PRO A 123 -12.05 14.02 0.25
C PRO A 123 -13.52 14.09 -0.21
N HIS A 124 -13.81 14.72 -1.35
CA HIS A 124 -15.20 14.84 -1.83
C HIS A 124 -15.78 13.46 -2.18
N LYS A 125 -16.59 12.89 -1.28
CA LYS A 125 -17.34 11.65 -1.55
C LYS A 125 -18.45 11.85 -2.59
N SER A 126 -19.00 13.06 -2.75
CA SER A 126 -19.94 13.36 -3.83
C SER A 126 -19.39 13.11 -5.24
N LEU A 127 -18.06 13.04 -5.37
CA LEU A 127 -17.37 12.66 -6.60
C LEU A 127 -17.11 11.14 -6.69
N VAL A 128 -17.37 10.37 -5.63
CA VAL A 128 -17.31 8.91 -5.67
C VAL A 128 -18.41 8.34 -6.58
N ASP A 129 -19.56 8.99 -6.64
CA ASP A 129 -20.65 8.64 -7.57
C ASP A 129 -20.23 8.85 -9.04
N LEU A 130 -19.22 9.66 -9.31
CA LEU A 130 -18.66 9.82 -10.66
C LEU A 130 -17.84 8.63 -11.13
N ARG A 131 -17.54 7.63 -10.28
CA ARG A 131 -16.93 6.38 -10.73
C ARG A 131 -17.78 5.63 -11.74
N GLU A 132 -19.10 5.75 -11.61
CA GLU A 132 -20.05 5.11 -12.55
C GLU A 132 -20.21 5.89 -13.86
N GLU A 133 -19.67 7.12 -13.93
CA GLU A 133 -19.79 7.98 -15.08
C GLU A 133 -18.46 8.70 -15.41
N PRO A 134 -17.46 7.99 -15.97
CA PRO A 134 -16.15 8.57 -16.33
C PRO A 134 -16.27 9.78 -17.28
N GLU A 135 -17.28 9.79 -18.15
CA GLU A 135 -17.54 10.87 -19.11
C GLU A 135 -17.95 12.19 -18.44
N LYS A 136 -18.61 12.12 -17.27
CA LYS A 136 -18.90 13.34 -16.49
C LYS A 136 -17.65 13.92 -15.84
N MET A 137 -16.67 13.10 -15.49
CA MET A 137 -15.37 13.55 -15.01
C MET A 137 -14.64 14.35 -16.07
N ASP A 138 -14.67 13.93 -17.33
CA ASP A 138 -14.02 14.67 -18.43
C ASP A 138 -14.70 16.00 -18.73
N SER A 139 -16.02 16.10 -18.56
CA SER A 139 -16.75 17.36 -18.73
C SER A 139 -16.46 18.38 -17.60
N LEU A 140 -16.24 17.91 -16.38
CA LEU A 140 -15.78 18.74 -15.25
C LEU A 140 -14.33 19.18 -15.44
N ARG A 141 -13.49 18.31 -16.01
CA ARG A 141 -12.11 18.60 -16.40
C ARG A 141 -12.02 19.73 -17.43
N LEU A 142 -12.81 19.69 -18.51
CA LEU A 142 -12.83 20.74 -19.54
C LEU A 142 -13.30 22.09 -18.98
N LYS A 143 -14.30 22.09 -18.08
CA LYS A 143 -14.81 23.33 -17.47
C LYS A 143 -13.84 23.94 -16.47
N SER A 144 -13.08 23.12 -15.74
CA SER A 144 -12.07 23.63 -14.82
C SER A 144 -10.87 24.25 -15.56
N HIS A 145 -10.46 23.70 -16.71
CA HIS A 145 -9.33 24.20 -17.48
C HIS A 145 -9.55 25.55 -18.16
N THR A 146 -10.77 25.87 -18.55
CA THR A 146 -11.08 27.20 -19.15
C THR A 146 -11.10 28.33 -18.12
N HIS A 147 -11.30 28.01 -16.83
CA HIS A 147 -11.31 28.99 -15.74
C HIS A 147 -9.91 29.30 -15.17
N PHE A 148 -8.93 28.42 -15.40
CA PHE A 148 -7.56 28.62 -14.91
C PHE A 148 -6.83 29.79 -15.58
N LYS A 149 -7.35 30.31 -16.69
CA LYS A 149 -6.71 31.40 -17.44
C LYS A 149 -6.87 32.80 -16.83
N GLU A 150 -7.85 33.02 -15.97
CA GLU A 150 -8.16 34.38 -15.53
C GLU A 150 -7.99 34.65 -14.04
N THR A 151 -8.13 33.69 -13.19
CA THR A 151 -7.82 33.75 -11.75
C THR A 151 -8.02 32.37 -11.16
N CYS A 152 -7.19 31.94 -10.24
CA CYS A 152 -7.42 30.71 -9.48
C CYS A 152 -8.63 30.90 -8.54
N ASN A 153 -9.82 31.16 -9.12
CA ASN A 153 -11.08 31.24 -8.41
C ASN A 153 -11.58 29.87 -7.93
N LEU A 154 -10.92 28.76 -8.36
CA LEU A 154 -11.10 27.42 -7.79
C LEU A 154 -10.70 27.38 -6.31
N CYS A 155 -9.90 28.33 -5.87
CA CYS A 155 -9.57 28.50 -4.47
C CYS A 155 -10.70 29.08 -3.62
N HIS A 156 -11.84 29.44 -4.20
CA HIS A 156 -13.06 29.80 -3.45
C HIS A 156 -13.96 28.60 -3.11
N PHE A 157 -13.68 27.42 -3.70
CA PHE A 157 -14.31 26.17 -3.28
C PHE A 157 -13.51 25.56 -2.14
N GLU A 158 -14.18 24.92 -1.22
CA GLU A 158 -13.51 24.18 -0.14
C GLU A 158 -12.39 23.31 -0.72
N PRO A 159 -11.16 23.41 -0.20
CA PRO A 159 -10.02 22.67 -0.73
C PRO A 159 -10.29 21.18 -0.62
N THR A 160 -10.13 20.46 -1.73
CA THR A 160 -10.33 19.01 -1.77
C THR A 160 -9.11 18.34 -2.34
N CYS A 161 -8.74 17.19 -1.77
CA CYS A 161 -7.60 16.42 -2.24
C CYS A 161 -7.75 16.00 -3.70
N PHE A 162 -8.98 15.74 -4.14
CA PHE A 162 -9.30 15.35 -5.51
C PHE A 162 -8.87 16.38 -6.56
N LEU A 163 -9.06 17.66 -6.31
CA LEU A 163 -8.79 18.70 -7.31
C LEU A 163 -7.30 18.82 -7.63
N CYS A 164 -6.46 18.62 -6.62
CA CYS A 164 -5.00 18.79 -6.75
C CYS A 164 -4.25 17.47 -6.92
N HIS A 165 -4.78 16.36 -6.38
CA HIS A 165 -4.11 15.05 -6.32
C HIS A 165 -4.99 13.95 -6.91
N ARG A 166 -5.48 14.15 -8.12
CA ARG A 166 -6.50 13.29 -8.74
C ARG A 166 -6.12 11.81 -8.78
N GLU A 167 -4.90 11.48 -9.16
CA GLU A 167 -4.45 10.09 -9.28
C GLU A 167 -4.33 9.44 -7.91
N LEU A 168 -3.68 10.10 -6.96
CA LEU A 168 -3.56 9.61 -5.60
C LEU A 168 -4.94 9.45 -4.95
N TYR A 169 -5.85 10.40 -5.20
CA TYR A 169 -7.23 10.29 -4.77
C TYR A 169 -7.93 9.08 -5.41
N THR A 170 -7.79 8.87 -6.72
CA THR A 170 -8.39 7.73 -7.42
C THR A 170 -7.86 6.41 -6.86
N GLN A 171 -6.56 6.29 -6.64
CA GLN A 171 -5.96 5.13 -5.99
C GLN A 171 -6.52 4.92 -4.59
N TRP A 172 -6.49 5.96 -3.76
CA TRP A 172 -7.00 5.89 -2.39
C TRP A 172 -8.47 5.46 -2.34
N THR A 173 -9.33 5.97 -3.22
CA THR A 173 -10.77 5.61 -3.22
C THR A 173 -11.03 4.13 -3.51
N THR A 174 -10.09 3.42 -4.13
CA THR A 174 -10.18 1.98 -4.38
C THR A 174 -9.64 1.14 -3.21
N SER A 175 -8.96 1.79 -2.27
CA SER A 175 -8.31 1.12 -1.15
C SER A 175 -9.28 0.72 -0.03
N GLN A 176 -8.87 -0.24 0.80
CA GLN A 176 -9.61 -0.57 2.02
C GLN A 176 -9.53 0.55 3.07
N HIS A 177 -8.52 1.42 3.03
CA HIS A 177 -8.42 2.58 3.90
C HIS A 177 -9.58 3.56 3.67
N ALA A 178 -9.90 3.86 2.41
CA ALA A 178 -11.06 4.70 2.09
C ALA A 178 -12.39 4.07 2.50
N ARG A 179 -12.42 2.75 2.64
CA ARG A 179 -13.61 1.95 2.96
C ARG A 179 -13.62 1.43 4.40
N ALA A 180 -12.76 1.96 5.24
CA ALA A 180 -12.63 1.44 6.59
C ALA A 180 -13.93 1.55 7.42
N VAL A 181 -14.69 2.63 7.23
CA VAL A 181 -15.98 2.83 7.91
C VAL A 181 -17.11 2.01 7.29
N ASP A 182 -17.09 1.79 5.97
CA ASP A 182 -18.18 1.15 5.22
C ASP A 182 -17.85 -0.28 4.78
N ASN A 183 -16.82 -0.90 5.35
CA ASN A 183 -16.52 -2.30 5.11
C ASN A 183 -17.62 -3.19 5.70
N PRO A 184 -18.40 -3.90 4.86
CA PRO A 184 -19.56 -4.65 5.34
C PRO A 184 -19.19 -5.79 6.29
N TRP A 185 -18.02 -6.42 6.10
CA TRP A 185 -17.59 -7.50 6.99
C TRP A 185 -17.21 -6.98 8.38
N THR A 186 -16.51 -5.85 8.43
CA THR A 186 -16.20 -5.18 9.70
C THR A 186 -17.47 -4.78 10.43
N LEU A 187 -18.45 -4.20 9.72
CA LEU A 187 -19.73 -3.82 10.30
C LEU A 187 -20.53 -5.03 10.78
N ASN A 188 -20.56 -6.13 10.01
CA ASN A 188 -21.24 -7.35 10.40
C ASN A 188 -20.61 -8.00 11.67
N LEU A 189 -19.27 -7.93 11.80
CA LEU A 189 -18.58 -8.39 13.01
C LEU A 189 -18.78 -7.41 14.18
N TYR A 190 -18.91 -6.12 13.89
CA TYR A 190 -19.12 -5.13 14.92
C TYR A 190 -20.52 -5.22 15.52
N ASP A 191 -21.58 -5.19 14.72
CA ASP A 191 -22.96 -5.11 15.19
C ASP A 191 -23.68 -6.46 15.29
N GLY A 192 -23.05 -7.57 14.85
CA GLY A 192 -23.68 -8.90 14.91
C GLY A 192 -24.76 -9.11 13.86
N THR A 193 -24.57 -8.54 12.65
CA THR A 193 -25.45 -8.77 11.51
C THR A 193 -24.83 -9.75 10.50
N ASP A 194 -25.61 -10.19 9.50
CA ASP A 194 -25.13 -10.87 8.31
C ASP A 194 -25.18 -9.96 7.07
N ALA A 195 -24.77 -10.48 5.91
CA ALA A 195 -24.75 -9.72 4.65
C ALA A 195 -26.16 -9.32 4.15
N ASP A 196 -27.21 -10.03 4.56
CA ASP A 196 -28.60 -9.69 4.24
C ASP A 196 -29.19 -8.68 5.21
N GLY A 197 -28.44 -8.27 6.27
CA GLY A 197 -28.90 -7.35 7.29
C GLY A 197 -29.72 -7.99 8.40
N ASN A 198 -29.73 -9.34 8.53
CA ASN A 198 -30.36 -9.99 9.67
C ASN A 198 -29.56 -9.69 10.93
N GLU A 199 -30.27 -9.33 11.99
CA GLU A 199 -29.71 -9.00 13.30
C GLU A 199 -29.51 -10.25 14.18
N ASN A 200 -28.69 -10.12 15.22
CA ASN A 200 -28.35 -11.18 16.18
C ASN A 200 -27.72 -12.41 15.54
N VAL A 201 -26.93 -12.20 14.49
CA VAL A 201 -26.12 -13.22 13.84
C VAL A 201 -24.69 -13.12 14.37
N GLY A 202 -24.36 -13.98 15.35
CA GLY A 202 -23.02 -14.02 15.94
C GLY A 202 -21.94 -14.53 14.96
N PRO A 203 -20.66 -14.31 15.27
CA PRO A 203 -20.15 -13.43 16.32
C PRO A 203 -20.43 -11.95 16.05
N GLY A 204 -20.51 -11.14 17.11
CA GLY A 204 -20.73 -9.70 17.01
C GLY A 204 -20.20 -8.99 18.26
N TYR A 205 -19.29 -8.03 18.09
CA TYR A 205 -18.71 -7.30 19.21
C TYR A 205 -19.80 -6.66 20.11
N ARG A 206 -20.76 -5.98 19.48
CA ARG A 206 -21.87 -5.32 20.18
C ARG A 206 -22.94 -6.29 20.73
N LEU A 207 -22.91 -7.56 20.31
CA LEU A 207 -23.75 -8.60 20.95
C LEU A 207 -23.12 -9.04 22.29
N ASP A 208 -21.78 -9.12 22.32
CA ASP A 208 -21.05 -9.51 23.54
C ASP A 208 -20.93 -8.32 24.52
N PHE A 209 -20.80 -7.08 24.00
CA PHE A 209 -20.60 -5.84 24.76
C PHE A 209 -21.62 -4.75 24.36
N PRO A 210 -22.92 -4.91 24.68
CA PRO A 210 -23.98 -3.98 24.25
C PRO A 210 -23.78 -2.53 24.67
N ASP A 211 -23.17 -2.30 25.82
CA ASP A 211 -22.96 -0.97 26.40
C ASP A 211 -21.55 -0.39 26.12
N ASN A 212 -20.67 -1.16 25.47
CA ASN A 212 -19.30 -0.72 25.17
C ASN A 212 -19.08 -0.62 23.66
N PRO A 213 -18.83 0.57 23.07
CA PRO A 213 -18.57 0.72 21.66
C PRO A 213 -17.18 0.18 21.22
N GLY A 214 -16.26 -0.07 22.15
CA GLY A 214 -14.92 -0.58 21.86
C GLY A 214 -14.03 0.40 21.12
N GLU A 215 -12.91 -0.12 20.63
CA GLU A 215 -11.83 0.65 20.01
C GLU A 215 -11.82 0.53 18.46
N CYS A 216 -12.79 -0.17 17.85
CA CYS A 216 -12.80 -0.38 16.39
C CYS A 216 -12.75 0.95 15.61
N ALA A 217 -13.38 2.00 16.14
CA ALA A 217 -13.39 3.31 15.50
C ALA A 217 -12.03 4.02 15.51
N ASP A 218 -11.13 3.67 16.42
CA ASP A 218 -9.81 4.32 16.53
C ASP A 218 -8.94 4.08 15.28
N CYS A 219 -9.17 2.94 14.61
CA CYS A 219 -8.54 2.63 13.31
C CYS A 219 -9.49 2.83 12.12
N HIS A 220 -10.80 2.48 12.27
CA HIS A 220 -11.74 2.48 11.15
C HIS A 220 -12.42 3.82 10.88
N ALA A 221 -12.58 4.66 11.90
CA ALA A 221 -13.17 5.99 11.82
C ALA A 221 -12.38 7.01 12.67
N PRO A 222 -11.05 7.16 12.44
CA PRO A 222 -10.17 7.86 13.38
C PRO A 222 -10.56 9.32 13.60
N THR A 223 -11.09 10.02 12.60
CA THR A 223 -11.55 11.42 12.75
C THR A 223 -12.79 11.57 13.64
N ALA A 224 -13.63 10.55 13.70
CA ALA A 224 -14.72 10.52 14.66
C ALA A 224 -14.20 10.16 16.06
N ALA A 225 -13.30 9.19 16.15
CA ALA A 225 -12.79 8.64 17.41
C ALA A 225 -11.94 9.64 18.20
N ILE A 226 -11.16 10.49 17.54
CA ILE A 226 -10.32 11.50 18.22
C ILE A 226 -11.11 12.45 19.11
N ASN A 227 -12.37 12.69 18.79
CA ASN A 227 -13.24 13.59 19.56
C ASN A 227 -14.00 12.87 20.68
N ALA A 228 -13.97 11.54 20.72
CA ALA A 228 -14.69 10.70 21.68
C ALA A 228 -13.92 9.40 21.99
N PRO A 229 -12.72 9.50 22.60
CA PRO A 229 -11.90 8.32 22.90
C PRO A 229 -12.67 7.25 23.68
N GLY A 230 -12.65 5.98 23.19
CA GLY A 230 -13.34 4.86 23.80
C GLY A 230 -14.88 4.94 23.78
N ASN A 231 -15.46 5.98 23.14
CA ASN A 231 -16.90 6.20 23.11
C ASN A 231 -17.46 6.36 21.68
N THR A 232 -16.72 5.98 20.68
CA THR A 232 -17.14 6.11 19.28
C THR A 232 -17.70 4.82 18.77
N ASP A 233 -19.01 4.75 18.61
CA ASP A 233 -19.69 3.61 18.00
C ASP A 233 -19.55 3.65 16.47
N LEU A 234 -18.88 2.65 15.91
CA LEU A 234 -18.58 2.56 14.49
C LEU A 234 -19.87 2.49 13.64
N LYS A 235 -20.89 1.78 14.09
CA LYS A 235 -22.17 1.69 13.37
C LYS A 235 -22.92 3.01 13.37
N VAL A 236 -22.85 3.76 14.46
CA VAL A 236 -23.44 5.11 14.53
C VAL A 236 -22.71 6.04 13.56
N VAL A 237 -21.37 5.98 13.48
CA VAL A 237 -20.60 6.75 12.48
C VAL A 237 -21.04 6.36 11.07
N TYR A 238 -21.09 5.06 10.76
CA TYR A 238 -21.55 4.58 9.47
C TYR A 238 -22.95 5.08 9.14
N ASN A 239 -23.94 4.88 10.00
CA ASN A 239 -25.32 5.28 9.77
C ASN A 239 -25.49 6.80 9.59
N ARG A 240 -24.68 7.60 10.30
CA ARG A 240 -24.69 9.05 10.20
C ARG A 240 -24.13 9.56 8.87
N THR A 241 -23.12 8.86 8.33
CA THR A 241 -22.34 9.31 7.18
C THR A 241 -22.73 8.60 5.87
N HIS A 242 -23.29 7.39 5.95
CA HIS A 242 -23.73 6.58 4.81
C HIS A 242 -25.25 6.57 4.71
N ILE A 243 -25.83 7.66 4.22
CA ILE A 243 -27.25 7.72 3.93
C ILE A 243 -27.49 6.96 2.62
N ALA A 244 -28.32 5.90 2.67
CA ALA A 244 -28.77 5.23 1.46
C ALA A 244 -29.47 6.26 0.55
N TYR A 245 -28.88 6.52 -0.62
CA TYR A 245 -29.52 7.38 -1.60
C TYR A 245 -30.71 6.66 -2.20
N PRO A 246 -31.92 7.23 -2.13
CA PRO A 246 -33.01 6.73 -2.95
C PRO A 246 -32.66 6.95 -4.42
N THR A 247 -32.66 5.90 -5.22
CA THR A 247 -32.30 5.88 -6.64
C THR A 247 -33.18 6.75 -7.55
N GLN A 248 -34.11 7.53 -7.00
CA GLN A 248 -35.04 8.39 -7.73
C GLN A 248 -35.28 9.70 -7.01
N ILE A 249 -34.36 10.64 -7.09
CA ILE A 249 -34.68 12.03 -6.75
C ILE A 249 -34.14 12.97 -7.82
N GLY A 250 -35.07 13.64 -8.48
CA GLY A 250 -34.81 14.67 -9.48
C GLY A 250 -33.98 15.84 -8.92
N TYR A 251 -33.31 16.54 -9.79
CA TYR A 251 -32.21 17.49 -9.62
C TYR A 251 -32.51 18.78 -8.80
N LYS A 252 -33.62 18.88 -8.07
CA LYS A 252 -34.06 20.14 -7.42
C LYS A 252 -34.69 19.94 -6.05
N SER A 253 -33.89 19.71 -4.99
CA SER A 253 -34.39 20.05 -3.65
C SER A 253 -33.24 20.42 -2.70
N ASN A 254 -33.47 21.48 -1.88
CA ASN A 254 -32.53 21.90 -0.82
C ASN A 254 -32.23 20.79 0.19
N LYS A 255 -33.13 19.80 0.35
CA LYS A 255 -32.92 18.60 1.17
C LYS A 255 -31.77 17.71 0.64
N ARG A 256 -31.56 17.68 -0.69
CA ARG A 256 -30.47 16.92 -1.29
C ARG A 256 -29.10 17.52 -0.95
N VAL A 257 -28.98 18.85 -0.96
CA VAL A 257 -27.73 19.56 -0.60
C VAL A 257 -27.36 19.31 0.87
N GLU A 258 -28.34 19.25 1.77
CA GLU A 258 -28.09 18.93 3.19
C GLU A 258 -27.72 17.44 3.38
N GLN A 259 -28.32 16.54 2.60
CA GLN A 259 -27.98 15.11 2.62
C GLN A 259 -26.60 14.87 2.00
N GLU A 260 -26.26 15.55 0.91
CA GLU A 260 -24.93 15.52 0.29
C GLU A 260 -23.86 16.08 1.25
N LYS A 261 -24.15 17.13 2.01
CA LYS A 261 -23.27 17.65 3.06
C LYS A 261 -23.05 16.65 4.19
N LYS A 262 -24.08 15.88 4.59
CA LYS A 262 -23.94 14.83 5.62
C LYS A 262 -23.21 13.60 5.10
N ALA A 263 -23.49 13.16 3.88
CA ALA A 263 -22.80 12.05 3.24
C ALA A 263 -21.33 12.36 2.92
N GLY A 264 -20.97 13.63 2.80
CA GLY A 264 -19.61 14.11 2.63
C GLY A 264 -18.86 14.35 3.93
N SER A 265 -19.40 13.94 5.09
CA SER A 265 -18.71 14.08 6.38
C SER A 265 -17.37 13.37 6.37
N VAL A 266 -16.36 14.04 6.87
CA VAL A 266 -15.00 13.51 7.02
C VAL A 266 -14.95 12.25 7.88
N ASP A 267 -15.83 12.14 8.87
CA ASP A 267 -15.94 10.98 9.75
C ASP A 267 -16.25 9.68 8.98
N GLY A 268 -16.99 9.79 7.87
CA GLY A 268 -17.31 8.67 7.00
C GLY A 268 -16.29 8.40 5.91
N ALA A 269 -15.20 9.15 5.86
CA ALA A 269 -14.17 8.98 4.82
C ALA A 269 -13.15 7.86 5.14
N GLY A 270 -13.31 7.17 6.25
CA GLY A 270 -12.36 6.16 6.69
C GLY A 270 -11.00 6.77 7.04
N ILE A 271 -9.93 6.11 6.63
CA ILE A 271 -8.57 6.61 6.80
C ILE A 271 -8.23 7.44 5.56
N HIS A 272 -8.31 8.76 5.69
CA HIS A 272 -8.24 9.68 4.56
C HIS A 272 -6.96 10.53 4.55
N CYS A 273 -6.73 11.23 3.43
CA CYS A 273 -5.50 11.95 3.16
C CYS A 273 -5.11 12.93 4.26
N ASP A 274 -6.04 13.82 4.65
CA ASP A 274 -5.73 14.87 5.63
C ASP A 274 -5.52 14.32 7.05
N PHE A 275 -6.17 13.20 7.41
CA PHE A 275 -5.88 12.49 8.65
C PHE A 275 -4.46 11.92 8.63
N CYS A 276 -4.11 11.12 7.60
CA CYS A 276 -2.78 10.54 7.47
C CYS A 276 -1.70 11.63 7.49
N HIS A 277 -1.89 12.71 6.74
CA HIS A 277 -0.89 13.78 6.64
C HIS A 277 -0.89 14.78 7.82
N LYS A 278 -1.61 14.48 8.92
CA LYS A 278 -1.51 15.16 10.21
C LYS A 278 -0.81 14.32 11.28
N ILE A 279 -0.44 13.07 10.97
CA ILE A 279 0.30 12.22 11.89
C ILE A 279 1.72 12.75 12.02
N GLN A 280 2.07 13.23 13.21
CA GLN A 280 3.40 13.73 13.52
C GLN A 280 4.34 12.62 13.96
N ALA A 281 3.82 11.70 14.79
CA ALA A 281 4.60 10.58 15.31
C ALA A 281 3.69 9.37 15.54
N VAL A 282 4.32 8.21 15.57
CA VAL A 282 3.71 6.94 15.96
C VAL A 282 4.56 6.32 17.06
N GLU A 283 3.94 5.93 18.15
CA GLU A 283 4.56 5.12 19.18
C GLU A 283 4.25 3.66 18.91
N VAL A 284 5.27 2.86 18.70
CA VAL A 284 5.10 1.41 18.49
C VAL A 284 4.75 0.76 19.83
N ASN A 285 3.50 0.44 20.01
CA ASN A 285 2.98 -0.22 21.21
C ASN A 285 1.83 -1.18 20.83
N ASP A 286 1.22 -1.81 21.83
CA ASP A 286 0.14 -2.80 21.62
C ASP A 286 -1.25 -2.17 21.60
N ALA A 287 -1.38 -0.84 21.72
CA ALA A 287 -2.62 -0.09 21.59
C ALA A 287 -2.65 0.65 20.26
N ALA A 288 -3.45 0.16 19.32
CA ALA A 288 -3.54 0.73 17.97
C ALA A 288 -4.46 1.96 17.89
N GLY A 289 -4.32 2.68 16.78
CA GLY A 289 -5.25 3.73 16.38
C GLY A 289 -4.99 5.09 16.99
N VAL A 290 -5.92 6.00 16.73
CA VAL A 290 -5.77 7.43 17.03
C VAL A 290 -5.67 7.75 18.52
N ASN A 291 -6.24 6.91 19.37
CA ASN A 291 -6.20 7.09 20.83
C ASN A 291 -5.15 6.21 21.52
N GLY A 292 -4.42 5.38 20.77
CA GLY A 292 -3.39 4.48 21.29
C GLY A 292 -1.98 4.90 20.92
N SER A 293 -1.64 4.81 19.65
CA SER A 293 -0.25 4.93 19.15
C SER A 293 0.02 6.18 18.33
N ILE A 294 -1.01 6.95 17.93
CA ILE A 294 -0.86 8.08 17.01
C ILE A 294 -0.76 9.40 17.76
N THR A 295 0.29 10.17 17.46
CA THR A 295 0.37 11.59 17.82
C THR A 295 0.02 12.42 16.60
N LEU A 296 -1.08 13.18 16.69
CA LEU A 296 -1.46 14.15 15.67
C LEU A 296 -0.88 15.53 15.99
N ASN A 297 -0.59 16.28 14.94
CA ASN A 297 -0.37 17.72 15.06
C ASN A 297 -1.15 18.42 13.94
N ARG A 298 -2.34 18.88 14.29
CA ARG A 298 -3.31 19.55 13.42
C ARG A 298 -3.00 21.03 13.37
N VAL A 299 -1.89 21.36 12.71
CA VAL A 299 -1.40 22.73 12.64
C VAL A 299 -2.38 23.63 11.89
N ASN A 300 -2.79 24.70 12.55
CA ASN A 300 -3.51 25.80 11.94
C ASN A 300 -2.53 26.99 11.75
N LEU A 301 -2.20 27.32 10.49
CA LEU A 301 -1.22 28.37 10.17
C LEU A 301 -1.85 29.79 10.18
N ASP A 302 -2.78 30.03 11.03
CA ASP A 302 -3.71 31.18 11.05
C ASP A 302 -3.13 32.56 11.41
N VAL A 303 -1.83 32.78 11.27
CA VAL A 303 -1.21 34.08 11.64
C VAL A 303 -1.78 35.27 10.85
N GLU A 304 -2.52 35.05 9.77
CA GLU A 304 -3.16 36.10 8.95
C GLU A 304 -4.61 35.76 8.55
N LYS A 305 -5.33 35.00 9.36
CA LYS A 305 -6.69 34.53 9.04
C LYS A 305 -7.60 35.66 8.61
N GLU A 306 -7.80 36.69 9.44
CA GLU A 306 -8.68 37.81 9.15
C GLU A 306 -8.30 38.60 7.88
N LYS A 307 -6.99 38.71 7.60
CA LYS A 307 -6.51 39.39 6.40
C LYS A 307 -6.78 38.58 5.14
N ARG A 308 -6.54 37.27 5.21
CA ARG A 308 -6.77 36.36 4.07
C ARG A 308 -8.25 36.17 3.79
N GLU A 309 -9.09 36.07 4.83
CA GLU A 309 -10.55 36.02 4.67
C GLU A 309 -11.09 37.30 4.00
N LYS A 310 -10.61 38.45 4.40
CA LYS A 310 -10.97 39.73 3.76
C LYS A 310 -10.49 39.83 2.31
N GLU A 311 -9.37 39.18 1.98
CA GLU A 311 -8.78 39.14 0.62
C GLU A 311 -9.36 37.99 -0.22
N GLY A 312 -10.25 37.15 0.33
CA GLY A 312 -10.77 35.94 -0.36
C GLY A 312 -9.71 34.91 -0.69
N ARG A 313 -8.61 34.86 0.07
CA ARG A 313 -7.52 33.91 -0.13
C ARG A 313 -7.68 32.70 0.77
N LEU A 314 -7.37 31.50 0.25
CA LEU A 314 -7.33 30.28 1.04
C LEU A 314 -6.15 30.27 2.01
N TYR A 315 -6.36 29.60 3.13
CA TYR A 315 -5.29 29.26 4.05
C TYR A 315 -4.39 28.18 3.46
N PRO A 316 -3.06 28.27 3.65
CA PRO A 316 -2.22 27.14 3.32
C PRO A 316 -2.56 25.96 4.24
N ILE A 317 -2.91 24.84 3.63
CA ILE A 317 -3.08 23.57 4.32
C ILE A 317 -1.70 23.08 4.71
N PHE A 318 -1.49 22.84 6.00
CA PHE A 318 -0.27 22.22 6.48
C PHE A 318 -0.36 20.70 6.37
N VAL A 319 0.70 20.05 5.90
CA VAL A 319 0.81 18.59 5.83
C VAL A 319 2.20 18.12 6.26
N TYR A 320 2.25 16.96 6.91
CA TYR A 320 3.47 16.19 7.01
C TYR A 320 3.65 15.29 5.79
N GLY A 321 4.89 14.98 5.43
CA GLY A 321 5.13 14.06 4.33
C GLY A 321 6.59 13.63 4.19
N PRO A 322 6.87 12.73 3.23
CA PRO A 322 8.19 12.13 3.05
C PRO A 322 9.21 13.05 2.37
N TYR A 323 8.78 14.20 1.86
CA TYR A 323 9.64 15.06 1.06
C TYR A 323 10.17 16.26 1.84
N ASP A 324 11.45 16.54 1.62
CA ASP A 324 12.20 17.63 2.25
C ASP A 324 12.40 18.83 1.30
N ASP A 325 11.58 18.94 0.27
CA ASP A 325 11.53 20.06 -0.66
C ASP A 325 10.18 20.79 -0.60
N VAL A 326 10.07 21.88 -1.36
CA VAL A 326 8.87 22.71 -1.37
C VAL A 326 7.79 22.11 -2.27
N ILE A 327 6.54 22.43 -1.95
CA ILE A 327 5.39 22.10 -2.77
C ILE A 327 5.19 23.24 -3.77
N THR A 328 5.63 23.07 -4.99
CA THR A 328 5.44 23.93 -6.16
C THR A 328 5.61 25.44 -6.00
N PHE A 329 6.32 25.98 -6.97
CA PHE A 329 6.41 27.43 -7.21
C PHE A 329 5.48 27.84 -8.34
N SER A 330 4.67 28.88 -8.12
CA SER A 330 4.05 29.52 -9.26
C SER A 330 5.11 30.24 -10.10
N PRO A 331 5.17 30.02 -11.41
CA PRO A 331 6.10 30.76 -12.28
C PRO A 331 5.79 32.26 -12.34
N VAL A 332 4.66 32.69 -11.82
CA VAL A 332 4.15 34.10 -11.92
C VAL A 332 4.51 34.93 -10.68
N SER A 333 4.88 34.33 -9.56
CA SER A 333 5.25 35.08 -8.36
C SER A 333 6.66 34.74 -7.88
N ASN A 334 7.41 35.75 -7.48
CA ASN A 334 8.71 35.59 -6.82
C ASN A 334 8.58 35.05 -5.39
N SER A 335 7.36 34.75 -4.94
CA SER A 335 7.07 34.24 -3.60
C SER A 335 7.04 32.72 -3.63
N ALA A 336 7.79 32.10 -2.77
CA ALA A 336 7.83 30.65 -2.54
C ALA A 336 6.50 30.08 -1.98
N ILE A 337 5.50 30.91 -1.71
CA ILE A 337 4.27 30.55 -1.01
C ILE A 337 3.06 31.00 -1.82
N THR A 338 2.84 30.38 -2.96
CA THR A 338 1.57 30.51 -3.69
C THR A 338 0.81 29.18 -3.78
N SER A 339 1.36 28.13 -3.23
CA SER A 339 0.64 26.87 -3.08
C SER A 339 -0.38 26.96 -1.96
N PRO A 340 -1.60 26.42 -2.14
CA PRO A 340 -2.55 26.27 -1.05
C PRO A 340 -2.08 25.26 0.01
N MET A 341 -0.93 24.61 -0.17
CA MET A 341 -0.36 23.65 0.75
C MET A 341 1.07 24.02 1.14
N VAL A 342 1.42 23.76 2.38
CA VAL A 342 2.79 23.79 2.91
C VAL A 342 3.11 22.46 3.58
N ALA A 343 4.34 21.99 3.42
CA ALA A 343 4.75 20.69 3.94
C ALA A 343 5.86 20.82 4.98
N SER A 344 5.90 19.85 5.87
CA SER A 344 7.06 19.57 6.73
C SER A 344 7.57 18.16 6.43
N TYR A 345 8.88 18.06 6.23
CA TYR A 345 9.53 16.77 6.13
C TYR A 345 9.40 16.00 7.43
N ASN A 346 8.88 14.78 7.32
CA ASN A 346 8.84 13.86 8.45
C ASN A 346 9.29 12.47 7.97
N PRO A 347 10.42 11.95 8.47
CA PRO A 347 10.99 10.70 8.01
C PRO A 347 10.12 9.47 8.27
N ILE A 348 9.22 9.52 9.28
CA ILE A 348 8.36 8.40 9.65
C ILE A 348 7.49 7.91 8.48
N TYR A 349 7.16 8.78 7.53
CA TYR A 349 6.38 8.42 6.33
C TYR A 349 7.12 7.46 5.37
N LYS A 350 8.41 7.21 5.63
CA LYS A 350 9.24 6.27 4.85
C LYS A 350 9.55 5.00 5.61
N THR A 351 9.03 4.82 6.81
CA THR A 351 9.34 3.68 7.67
C THR A 351 8.08 2.88 8.00
N SER A 352 8.26 1.61 8.28
CA SER A 352 7.17 0.71 8.64
C SER A 352 6.53 1.05 9.99
N GLU A 353 7.23 1.79 10.86
CA GLU A 353 6.68 2.30 12.11
C GLU A 353 5.42 3.15 11.88
N TYR A 354 5.33 3.85 10.75
CA TYR A 354 4.12 4.57 10.39
C TYR A 354 2.89 3.66 10.29
N CYS A 355 3.09 2.45 9.75
CA CYS A 355 2.02 1.48 9.55
C CYS A 355 1.62 0.77 10.85
N SER A 356 2.56 0.68 11.83
CA SER A 356 2.27 0.05 13.13
C SER A 356 1.13 0.72 13.87
N ALA A 357 0.87 2.00 13.57
CA ALA A 357 -0.22 2.79 14.14
C ALA A 357 -1.57 2.06 14.18
N CYS A 358 -1.86 1.22 13.16
CA CYS A 358 -3.09 0.43 13.06
C CYS A 358 -2.83 -1.05 12.74
N HIS A 359 -1.59 -1.42 12.40
CA HIS A 359 -1.22 -2.78 12.01
C HIS A 359 -0.37 -3.51 13.08
N GLN A 360 -0.45 -3.03 14.31
CA GLN A 360 0.06 -3.66 15.52
C GLN A 360 -0.97 -3.50 16.63
N HIS A 361 -1.54 -4.59 17.12
CA HIS A 361 -2.54 -4.55 18.19
C HIS A 361 -2.68 -5.89 18.89
N THR A 362 -2.84 -5.85 20.21
CA THR A 362 -3.17 -6.99 21.05
C THR A 362 -4.53 -6.78 21.73
N ASN A 363 -5.23 -7.87 22.05
CA ASN A 363 -6.44 -7.79 22.84
C ASN A 363 -6.13 -7.57 24.35
N GLU A 364 -7.15 -7.43 25.19
CA GLU A 364 -7.01 -7.24 26.65
C GLU A 364 -6.24 -8.36 27.37
N HIS A 365 -6.12 -9.54 26.75
CA HIS A 365 -5.35 -10.67 27.27
C HIS A 365 -3.91 -10.74 26.70
N GLY A 366 -3.48 -9.72 25.97
CA GLY A 366 -2.15 -9.64 25.36
C GLY A 366 -1.97 -10.56 24.14
N LEU A 367 -3.05 -11.06 23.55
CA LEU A 367 -2.99 -11.89 22.35
C LEU A 367 -2.89 -11.00 21.10
N PRO A 368 -1.98 -11.31 20.18
CA PRO A 368 -1.79 -10.54 18.96
C PRO A 368 -2.91 -10.81 17.96
N PHE A 369 -3.90 -9.95 17.86
CA PHE A 369 -4.94 -10.11 16.85
C PHE A 369 -4.62 -9.42 15.53
N MET A 370 -3.75 -8.40 15.53
CA MET A 370 -3.19 -7.79 14.35
C MET A 370 -1.70 -7.50 14.60
N ASP A 371 -0.81 -8.36 14.13
CA ASP A 371 0.60 -8.36 14.49
C ASP A 371 1.53 -8.19 13.27
N THR A 372 0.98 -7.72 12.15
CA THR A 372 1.69 -7.66 10.86
C THR A 372 2.98 -6.84 10.94
N TYR A 373 2.98 -5.74 11.71
CA TYR A 373 4.20 -4.94 11.88
C TYR A 373 5.28 -5.72 12.66
N LYS A 374 4.94 -6.40 13.76
CA LYS A 374 5.88 -7.19 14.54
C LYS A 374 6.42 -8.37 13.75
N GLU A 375 5.54 -9.07 13.01
CA GLU A 375 5.93 -10.15 12.10
C GLU A 375 6.97 -9.68 11.08
N TRP A 376 6.76 -8.47 10.51
CA TRP A 376 7.73 -7.82 9.62
C TRP A 376 9.00 -7.43 10.37
N LYS A 377 8.89 -6.82 11.55
CA LYS A 377 10.03 -6.35 12.34
C LYS A 377 10.99 -7.48 12.71
N GLU A 378 10.46 -8.67 12.96
CA GLU A 378 11.23 -9.89 13.27
C GLU A 378 11.72 -10.61 12.00
N SER A 379 11.36 -10.16 10.81
CA SER A 379 11.67 -10.80 9.55
C SER A 379 13.02 -10.39 8.96
N PRO A 380 13.60 -11.19 8.06
CA PRO A 380 14.77 -10.79 7.30
C PRO A 380 14.59 -9.53 6.46
N TYR A 381 13.35 -9.16 6.09
CA TYR A 381 13.05 -7.97 5.29
C TYR A 381 13.35 -6.69 6.07
N ALA A 382 12.98 -6.62 7.34
CA ALA A 382 13.32 -5.48 8.21
C ALA A 382 14.83 -5.32 8.34
N ALA A 383 15.57 -6.42 8.50
CA ALA A 383 17.03 -6.40 8.58
C ALA A 383 17.69 -5.92 7.28
N LEU A 384 17.02 -6.09 6.13
CA LEU A 384 17.46 -5.62 4.82
C LEU A 384 17.01 -4.17 4.52
N GLY A 385 16.25 -3.53 5.43
CA GLY A 385 15.72 -2.19 5.24
C GLY A 385 14.60 -2.11 4.20
N VAL A 386 13.89 -3.23 3.96
CA VAL A 386 12.72 -3.27 3.08
C VAL A 386 11.49 -2.93 3.91
N GLU A 387 10.87 -1.80 3.63
CA GLU A 387 9.77 -1.24 4.39
C GLU A 387 8.41 -1.69 3.85
N CYS A 388 7.33 -1.54 4.65
CA CYS A 388 5.97 -1.84 4.22
C CYS A 388 5.61 -1.11 2.92
N GLN A 389 6.04 0.15 2.80
CA GLN A 389 5.80 0.98 1.63
C GLN A 389 6.45 0.45 0.35
N ASP A 390 7.52 -0.34 0.44
CA ASP A 390 8.20 -0.87 -0.73
C ASP A 390 7.37 -1.94 -1.46
N CYS A 391 6.46 -2.60 -0.75
CA CYS A 391 5.53 -3.59 -1.32
C CYS A 391 4.10 -3.05 -1.46
N HIS A 392 3.58 -2.31 -0.45
CA HIS A 392 2.19 -1.87 -0.39
C HIS A 392 1.96 -0.46 -0.93
N MET A 393 3.03 0.29 -1.20
CA MET A 393 3.01 1.61 -1.81
C MET A 393 4.13 1.69 -2.85
N LYS A 394 4.19 0.72 -3.76
CA LYS A 394 5.22 0.69 -4.82
C LYS A 394 5.23 2.00 -5.60
N PRO A 395 6.39 2.42 -6.15
CA PRO A 395 6.43 3.55 -7.06
C PRO A 395 5.45 3.35 -8.20
N ASP A 396 4.71 4.39 -8.55
CA ASP A 396 3.80 4.37 -9.68
C ASP A 396 4.44 5.07 -10.87
N TYR A 397 4.96 4.28 -11.79
CA TYR A 397 5.62 4.79 -13.00
C TYR A 397 4.64 5.37 -14.02
N GLU A 398 3.34 5.17 -13.83
CA GLU A 398 2.29 5.77 -14.66
C GLU A 398 1.89 7.16 -14.16
N ILE A 399 2.16 7.48 -12.89
CA ILE A 399 1.98 8.83 -12.35
C ILE A 399 3.20 9.67 -12.76
N VAL A 400 3.01 10.47 -13.77
CA VAL A 400 4.04 11.40 -14.24
C VAL A 400 4.28 12.54 -13.24
N TYR A 401 3.29 12.86 -12.39
CA TYR A 401 3.39 13.90 -11.35
C TYR A 401 2.49 13.53 -10.17
N GLY A 402 2.97 13.76 -8.96
CA GLY A 402 2.18 13.55 -7.75
C GLY A 402 0.93 14.42 -7.61
N SER A 403 0.67 15.35 -8.49
CA SER A 403 -0.42 16.30 -8.34
C SER A 403 -1.14 16.68 -9.63
N PHE A 404 -0.48 16.65 -10.77
CA PHE A 404 -1.07 17.11 -12.03
C PHE A 404 -0.71 16.13 -13.12
N VAL A 405 -1.67 15.40 -13.61
CA VAL A 405 -1.50 14.41 -14.65
C VAL A 405 -2.11 14.88 -15.94
N ASN A 406 -1.40 14.52 -16.99
CA ASN A 406 -1.71 14.63 -18.40
C ASN A 406 -1.49 15.99 -19.05
N GLY A 407 -0.48 16.03 -19.91
CA GLY A 407 -0.36 16.87 -21.11
C GLY A 407 -0.41 18.38 -20.94
N ASP A 408 -1.18 18.86 -19.99
CA ASP A 408 -1.37 20.28 -19.73
C ASP A 408 -0.32 20.84 -18.76
N ALA A 409 0.35 19.99 -18.00
CA ALA A 409 1.44 20.39 -17.11
C ALA A 409 2.64 20.93 -17.91
N GLU A 410 2.91 20.40 -19.09
CA GLU A 410 3.96 20.91 -19.98
C GLU A 410 3.80 22.39 -20.34
N LYS A 411 2.56 22.91 -20.28
CA LYS A 411 2.27 24.32 -20.59
C LYS A 411 2.45 25.26 -19.41
N PHE A 412 2.45 24.74 -18.19
CA PHE A 412 2.43 25.55 -16.97
C PHE A 412 3.67 25.40 -16.08
N TRP A 413 4.46 24.33 -16.26
CA TRP A 413 5.57 23.99 -15.38
C TRP A 413 6.87 23.83 -16.16
N THR A 414 7.94 24.31 -15.60
CA THR A 414 9.27 24.13 -16.20
C THR A 414 9.79 22.70 -15.94
N PRO A 415 10.63 22.13 -16.82
CA PRO A 415 11.21 20.79 -16.63
C PRO A 415 11.92 20.57 -15.28
N ALA A 416 12.33 21.65 -14.60
CA ALA A 416 12.98 21.60 -13.29
C ALA A 416 12.03 21.26 -12.13
N GLU A 417 10.73 21.15 -12.38
CA GLU A 417 9.70 20.89 -11.37
C GLU A 417 9.28 19.42 -11.29
N TYR A 418 9.85 18.57 -12.14
CA TYR A 418 9.54 17.15 -12.21
C TYR A 418 10.22 16.38 -11.06
N ARG A 419 9.40 15.72 -10.26
CA ARG A 419 9.89 14.76 -9.26
C ARG A 419 10.18 13.42 -9.95
N ASP A 420 11.26 12.75 -9.55
CA ASP A 420 11.53 11.39 -10.00
C ASP A 420 10.37 10.46 -9.59
N VAL A 421 9.76 9.81 -10.59
CA VAL A 421 8.61 8.94 -10.41
C VAL A 421 8.90 7.78 -9.44
N SER A 422 10.14 7.33 -9.35
CA SER A 422 10.55 6.29 -8.38
C SER A 422 10.36 6.71 -6.92
N THR A 423 10.22 8.01 -6.67
CA THR A 423 9.99 8.56 -5.33
C THR A 423 8.50 8.80 -5.03
N VAL A 424 7.63 8.71 -6.02
CA VAL A 424 6.17 8.88 -5.85
C VAL A 424 5.54 7.54 -5.56
N ARG A 425 4.86 7.44 -4.44
CA ARG A 425 4.28 6.19 -3.93
C ARG A 425 2.78 6.10 -4.24
N ARG A 426 2.33 4.91 -4.63
CA ARG A 426 0.90 4.59 -4.81
C ARG A 426 0.15 4.68 -3.48
N HIS A 427 -1.14 5.02 -3.55
CA HIS A 427 -2.04 5.14 -2.39
C HIS A 427 -3.25 4.20 -2.46
N ASP A 428 -3.19 3.15 -3.26
CA ASP A 428 -4.21 2.09 -3.32
C ASP A 428 -4.03 1.01 -2.23
N PHE A 429 -2.87 0.96 -1.59
CA PHE A 429 -2.56 0.09 -0.45
C PHE A 429 -3.04 -1.36 -0.67
N PRO A 430 -2.60 -2.04 -1.73
CA PRO A 430 -3.07 -3.39 -1.99
C PRO A 430 -2.70 -4.32 -0.84
N GLY A 431 -3.68 -5.11 -0.38
CA GLY A 431 -3.49 -6.09 0.69
C GLY A 431 -4.56 -7.17 0.62
N GLY A 432 -4.17 -8.45 0.60
CA GLY A 432 -5.10 -9.55 0.40
C GLY A 432 -5.84 -9.48 -0.94
N THR A 433 -5.22 -8.92 -1.97
CA THR A 433 -5.71 -8.86 -3.34
C THR A 433 -5.07 -9.95 -4.19
N GLU A 434 -5.72 -10.36 -5.29
CA GLU A 434 -5.16 -11.36 -6.20
C GLU A 434 -3.76 -10.96 -6.70
N GLU A 435 -3.53 -9.68 -6.93
CA GLU A 435 -2.24 -9.15 -7.39
C GLU A 435 -1.08 -9.42 -6.42
N LEU A 436 -1.30 -9.19 -5.11
CA LEU A 436 -0.26 -9.41 -4.09
C LEU A 436 -0.20 -10.85 -3.58
N ILE A 437 -1.34 -11.55 -3.57
CA ILE A 437 -1.41 -12.93 -3.08
C ILE A 437 -0.78 -13.88 -4.08
N LYS A 438 -0.98 -13.65 -5.37
CA LYS A 438 -0.31 -14.40 -6.42
C LYS A 438 1.20 -14.29 -6.23
N ASP A 439 1.88 -15.42 -6.24
CA ASP A 439 3.33 -15.51 -6.06
C ASP A 439 3.85 -15.09 -4.65
N ALA A 440 2.97 -14.89 -3.65
CA ALA A 440 3.39 -14.64 -2.27
C ALA A 440 4.06 -15.89 -1.65
N ALA A 441 3.63 -17.08 -2.06
CA ALA A 441 4.24 -18.35 -1.70
C ALA A 441 4.59 -19.19 -2.94
N ALA A 442 5.54 -20.08 -2.79
CA ALA A 442 5.90 -21.09 -3.78
C ALA A 442 5.55 -22.49 -3.27
N LEU A 443 5.14 -23.37 -4.19
CA LEU A 443 4.91 -24.78 -3.96
C LEU A 443 6.00 -25.62 -4.65
N ALA A 444 6.36 -26.74 -4.03
CA ALA A 444 7.16 -27.77 -4.65
C ALA A 444 6.66 -29.17 -4.25
N ILE A 445 6.57 -30.08 -5.22
CA ILE A 445 6.11 -31.44 -5.04
C ILE A 445 7.27 -32.43 -5.26
N GLU A 446 7.47 -33.32 -4.30
CA GLU A 446 8.26 -34.55 -4.47
C GLU A 446 7.32 -35.74 -4.28
N ALA A 447 7.43 -36.74 -5.15
CA ALA A 447 6.57 -37.92 -5.07
C ALA A 447 7.35 -39.20 -5.31
N VAL A 448 7.06 -40.18 -4.48
CA VAL A 448 7.68 -41.52 -4.58
C VAL A 448 6.58 -42.58 -4.52
N ALA A 449 6.62 -43.49 -5.47
CA ALA A 449 5.76 -44.67 -5.50
C ALA A 449 6.57 -45.92 -5.12
N ASP A 450 6.28 -46.52 -3.98
CA ASP A 450 6.95 -47.74 -3.50
C ASP A 450 5.97 -48.64 -2.74
N ASN A 451 6.13 -49.96 -2.88
CA ASN A 451 5.40 -50.99 -2.14
C ASN A 451 3.85 -50.79 -2.15
N GLY A 452 3.27 -50.36 -3.28
CA GLY A 452 1.81 -50.12 -3.40
C GLY A 452 1.32 -48.84 -2.76
N GLN A 453 2.23 -47.99 -2.32
CA GLN A 453 1.92 -46.69 -1.73
C GLN A 453 2.54 -45.55 -2.54
N LEU A 454 1.81 -44.46 -2.68
CA LEU A 454 2.31 -43.19 -3.16
C LEU A 454 2.54 -42.28 -1.95
N THR A 455 3.77 -41.79 -1.77
CA THR A 455 4.10 -40.75 -0.82
C THR A 455 4.34 -39.46 -1.57
N VAL A 456 3.62 -38.40 -1.21
CA VAL A 456 3.74 -37.04 -1.77
C VAL A 456 4.21 -36.12 -0.66
N ARG A 457 5.36 -35.50 -0.86
CA ARG A 457 5.89 -34.46 0.00
C ARG A 457 5.64 -33.11 -0.67
N VAL A 458 5.00 -32.20 0.06
CA VAL A 458 4.73 -30.84 -0.42
C VAL A 458 5.47 -29.86 0.45
N THR A 459 6.22 -28.97 -0.20
CA THR A 459 6.86 -27.82 0.44
C THR A 459 6.11 -26.56 0.07
N VAL A 460 5.66 -25.81 1.08
CA VAL A 460 5.08 -24.48 0.93
C VAL A 460 6.07 -23.48 1.50
N ARG A 461 6.54 -22.54 0.71
CA ARG A 461 7.51 -21.53 1.12
C ARG A 461 6.94 -20.12 0.99
N ASN A 462 7.06 -19.30 2.04
CA ASN A 462 6.82 -17.87 1.97
C ASN A 462 8.01 -17.20 1.26
N VAL A 463 7.80 -16.76 0.01
CA VAL A 463 8.89 -16.22 -0.83
C VAL A 463 8.87 -14.70 -0.94
N ASN A 464 7.68 -14.08 -1.00
CA ASN A 464 7.53 -12.65 -1.30
C ASN A 464 6.73 -11.86 -0.26
N ALA A 465 6.25 -12.46 0.85
CA ALA A 465 5.67 -11.70 1.94
C ALA A 465 6.71 -11.41 3.03
N GLY A 466 6.83 -10.15 3.40
CA GLY A 466 7.74 -9.69 4.45
C GLY A 466 7.25 -9.97 5.88
N HIS A 467 6.13 -10.63 6.02
CA HIS A 467 5.43 -11.00 7.26
C HIS A 467 4.92 -12.43 7.15
N HIS A 468 4.20 -12.92 8.14
CA HIS A 468 3.63 -14.26 8.08
C HIS A 468 2.63 -14.42 6.93
N LEU A 469 2.41 -15.62 6.46
CA LEU A 469 1.38 -16.02 5.51
C LEU A 469 0.46 -17.08 6.15
N PRO A 470 -0.84 -16.74 6.30
CA PRO A 470 -1.47 -15.43 6.15
C PRO A 470 -1.10 -14.46 7.29
N SER A 471 -1.41 -13.17 7.15
CA SER A 471 -1.23 -12.14 8.16
C SER A 471 -2.44 -11.22 8.26
N GLY A 472 -2.45 -10.30 9.24
CA GLY A 472 -3.55 -9.40 9.56
C GLY A 472 -4.53 -10.04 10.54
N ILE A 473 -5.84 -9.76 10.38
CA ILE A 473 -6.85 -10.27 11.30
C ILE A 473 -6.91 -11.80 11.29
N THR A 474 -7.20 -12.39 12.45
CA THR A 474 -7.05 -13.83 12.74
C THR A 474 -8.03 -14.76 12.02
N ILE A 475 -9.06 -14.22 11.37
CA ILE A 475 -9.99 -15.03 10.57
C ILE A 475 -9.43 -15.43 9.19
N ARG A 476 -8.30 -14.85 8.78
CA ARG A 476 -7.65 -15.15 7.49
C ARG A 476 -6.97 -16.51 7.54
N ASN A 477 -7.04 -17.23 6.43
CA ASN A 477 -6.43 -18.55 6.32
C ASN A 477 -5.93 -18.85 4.91
N MET A 478 -5.03 -19.83 4.81
CA MET A 478 -4.67 -20.48 3.56
C MET A 478 -4.89 -21.97 3.68
N LEU A 479 -5.28 -22.60 2.56
CA LEU A 479 -5.52 -24.04 2.48
C LEU A 479 -4.68 -24.60 1.33
N MET A 480 -3.90 -25.63 1.63
CA MET A 480 -3.15 -26.39 0.63
C MET A 480 -3.82 -27.76 0.47
N MET A 481 -4.17 -28.12 -0.76
CA MET A 481 -4.80 -29.39 -1.12
C MET A 481 -3.85 -30.22 -1.99
N VAL A 482 -3.93 -31.54 -1.84
CA VAL A 482 -3.14 -32.53 -2.61
C VAL A 482 -4.07 -33.52 -3.26
N THR A 483 -4.06 -33.57 -4.59
CA THR A 483 -4.99 -34.41 -5.37
C THR A 483 -4.23 -35.22 -6.42
N PRO A 484 -3.86 -36.47 -6.11
CA PRO A 484 -3.33 -37.40 -7.10
C PRO A 484 -4.46 -38.03 -7.93
N VAL A 485 -4.35 -37.96 -9.25
CA VAL A 485 -5.35 -38.40 -10.20
C VAL A 485 -4.75 -39.40 -11.18
N THR A 486 -5.41 -40.54 -11.36
CA THR A 486 -5.01 -41.56 -12.35
C THR A 486 -5.31 -41.10 -13.80
N GLU A 487 -4.77 -41.80 -14.78
CA GLU A 487 -5.05 -41.58 -16.21
C GLU A 487 -6.55 -41.63 -16.54
N ASN A 488 -7.34 -42.41 -15.78
CA ASN A 488 -8.80 -42.51 -15.94
C ASN A 488 -9.60 -41.39 -15.29
N GLY A 489 -8.94 -40.46 -14.57
CA GLY A 489 -9.59 -39.37 -13.85
C GLY A 489 -10.00 -39.70 -12.42
N ASP A 490 -9.70 -40.90 -11.93
CA ASP A 490 -10.02 -41.30 -10.56
C ASP A 490 -8.98 -40.75 -9.55
N THR A 491 -9.43 -40.23 -8.42
CA THR A 491 -8.54 -39.84 -7.31
C THR A 491 -8.08 -41.06 -6.51
N LEU A 492 -6.82 -41.09 -6.10
CA LEU A 492 -6.30 -42.16 -5.24
C LEU A 492 -6.86 -42.07 -3.83
N ARG A 493 -7.08 -43.24 -3.22
CA ARG A 493 -7.54 -43.32 -1.83
C ARG A 493 -6.46 -42.81 -0.88
N TYR A 494 -6.81 -41.80 -0.10
CA TYR A 494 -5.91 -41.24 0.92
C TYR A 494 -5.82 -42.16 2.15
N THR A 495 -4.61 -42.42 2.61
CA THR A 495 -4.30 -43.28 3.77
C THR A 495 -3.56 -42.55 4.88
N GLY A 496 -3.15 -41.30 4.65
CA GLY A 496 -2.49 -40.46 5.65
C GLY A 496 -3.46 -39.80 6.65
N ASN A 497 -2.88 -39.03 7.56
CA ASN A 497 -3.63 -38.40 8.66
C ASN A 497 -3.83 -36.88 8.47
N GLN A 498 -2.95 -36.23 7.72
CA GLN A 498 -3.00 -34.78 7.58
C GLN A 498 -4.12 -34.34 6.65
N ARG A 499 -5.01 -33.52 7.15
CA ARG A 499 -6.20 -33.08 6.42
C ARG A 499 -6.42 -31.58 6.60
N VAL A 500 -7.07 -30.99 5.61
CA VAL A 500 -7.58 -29.63 5.73
C VAL A 500 -8.48 -29.52 6.97
N PRO A 501 -8.23 -28.56 7.88
CA PRO A 501 -9.02 -28.37 9.09
C PRO A 501 -10.46 -27.94 8.82
N GLU A 502 -11.32 -28.01 9.88
CA GLU A 502 -12.75 -27.67 9.79
C GLU A 502 -13.01 -26.23 9.32
N TYR A 503 -12.10 -25.31 9.58
CA TYR A 503 -12.24 -23.94 9.08
C TYR A 503 -12.15 -23.83 7.55
N GLY A 504 -11.71 -24.88 6.87
CA GLY A 504 -11.79 -25.01 5.41
C GLY A 504 -13.20 -25.26 4.88
N GLY A 505 -14.18 -25.46 5.76
CA GLY A 505 -15.59 -25.70 5.43
C GLY A 505 -15.93 -27.20 5.34
N ILE A 506 -17.03 -27.58 5.96
CA ILE A 506 -17.56 -28.96 5.96
C ILE A 506 -18.70 -29.04 4.95
N GLY A 507 -18.59 -29.93 3.96
CA GLY A 507 -19.63 -30.10 2.94
C GLY A 507 -19.08 -30.49 1.57
N ASP A 508 -19.78 -30.11 0.53
CA ASP A 508 -19.39 -30.39 -0.85
C ASP A 508 -18.17 -29.54 -1.26
N PRO A 509 -17.07 -30.16 -1.73
CA PRO A 509 -15.91 -29.42 -2.27
C PRO A 509 -16.25 -28.49 -3.44
N LEU A 510 -17.27 -28.79 -4.22
CA LEU A 510 -17.72 -27.91 -5.31
C LEU A 510 -18.30 -26.56 -4.81
N GLU A 511 -18.71 -26.53 -3.54
CA GLU A 511 -19.17 -25.32 -2.84
C GLU A 511 -18.05 -24.64 -2.05
N GLY A 512 -16.80 -25.06 -2.23
CA GLY A 512 -15.64 -24.53 -1.51
C GLY A 512 -15.47 -25.10 -0.10
N ASN A 513 -16.05 -26.29 0.21
CA ASN A 513 -15.89 -26.96 1.48
C ASN A 513 -14.79 -28.03 1.39
N PHE A 514 -13.62 -27.72 1.91
CA PHE A 514 -12.43 -28.55 1.74
C PHE A 514 -12.00 -29.32 2.99
N ALA A 515 -12.68 -29.15 4.13
CA ALA A 515 -12.35 -29.85 5.36
C ALA A 515 -12.36 -31.37 5.17
N GLY A 516 -11.34 -32.04 5.69
CA GLY A 516 -11.17 -33.48 5.57
C GLY A 516 -10.46 -33.96 4.31
N LEU A 517 -10.29 -33.13 3.27
CA LEU A 517 -9.46 -33.46 2.11
C LEU A 517 -7.99 -33.60 2.49
N PRO A 518 -7.21 -34.40 1.73
CA PRO A 518 -5.75 -34.45 1.92
C PRO A 518 -5.17 -33.05 1.72
N GLY A 519 -4.53 -32.49 2.76
CA GLY A 519 -4.08 -31.12 2.71
C GLY A 519 -3.72 -30.59 4.09
N LYS A 520 -3.43 -29.27 4.14
CA LYS A 520 -3.06 -28.56 5.36
C LYS A 520 -3.67 -27.16 5.36
N GLY A 521 -4.00 -26.67 6.54
CA GLY A 521 -4.42 -25.29 6.75
C GLY A 521 -3.34 -24.47 7.42
N TYR A 522 -3.29 -23.17 7.09
CA TYR A 522 -2.40 -22.19 7.69
C TYR A 522 -3.25 -21.04 8.23
N ALA A 523 -3.23 -20.86 9.55
CA ALA A 523 -4.00 -19.85 10.25
C ALA A 523 -3.44 -19.60 11.65
N LEU A 524 -3.84 -18.48 12.25
CA LEU A 524 -3.77 -18.25 13.69
C LEU A 524 -5.16 -18.52 14.26
N VAL A 525 -5.29 -19.55 15.10
CA VAL A 525 -6.57 -19.99 15.66
C VAL A 525 -6.63 -19.65 17.14
N PHE A 526 -7.62 -18.88 17.51
CA PHE A 526 -7.89 -18.50 18.88
C PHE A 526 -8.92 -19.41 19.55
N GLY A 527 -8.90 -19.40 20.89
CA GLY A 527 -9.90 -20.03 21.74
C GLY A 527 -10.10 -19.27 23.03
N ASP A 528 -11.14 -19.66 23.77
CA ASP A 528 -11.49 -19.09 25.07
C ASP A 528 -11.32 -20.08 26.20
N ASP A 529 -11.52 -19.63 27.45
CA ASP A 529 -11.44 -20.45 28.65
C ASP A 529 -12.64 -21.39 28.81
N LYS A 530 -13.68 -21.22 27.99
CA LYS A 530 -14.87 -22.08 27.99
C LYS A 530 -14.68 -23.31 27.09
N GLY A 531 -13.54 -23.36 26.36
CA GLY A 531 -13.21 -24.46 25.46
C GLY A 531 -13.67 -24.21 24.01
N ASN A 532 -14.22 -23.04 23.69
CA ASN A 532 -14.53 -22.70 22.31
C ASN A 532 -13.25 -22.47 21.52
N THR A 533 -13.28 -22.84 20.25
CA THR A 533 -12.21 -22.61 19.28
C THR A 533 -12.71 -21.71 18.15
N HIS A 534 -11.78 -21.10 17.39
CA HIS A 534 -12.10 -20.14 16.31
C HIS A 534 -12.87 -18.92 16.84
N THR A 535 -12.60 -18.52 18.08
CA THR A 535 -13.18 -17.32 18.68
C THR A 535 -12.65 -16.07 18.02
N MET A 536 -13.42 -15.00 18.09
CA MET A 536 -12.97 -13.69 17.67
C MET A 536 -11.92 -13.13 18.65
N ASP A 537 -11.14 -12.17 18.22
CA ASP A 537 -10.08 -11.51 19.01
C ASP A 537 -10.57 -10.98 20.36
N TRP A 538 -11.74 -10.34 20.40
CA TRP A 538 -12.35 -9.82 21.66
C TRP A 538 -12.89 -10.90 22.60
N GLN A 539 -13.00 -12.16 22.14
CA GLN A 539 -13.43 -13.31 22.94
C GLN A 539 -12.25 -14.19 23.36
N ALA A 540 -11.11 -14.01 22.72
CA ALA A 540 -9.97 -14.91 22.82
C ALA A 540 -9.19 -14.70 24.12
N THR A 541 -8.86 -15.80 24.80
CA THR A 541 -7.97 -15.81 25.97
C THR A 541 -6.69 -16.61 25.74
N ARG A 542 -6.60 -17.36 24.64
CA ARG A 542 -5.43 -18.19 24.30
C ARG A 542 -5.32 -18.44 22.80
N ILE A 543 -4.08 -18.73 22.36
CA ILE A 543 -3.79 -19.28 21.04
C ILE A 543 -3.99 -20.79 21.11
N ILE A 544 -4.81 -21.35 20.23
CA ILE A 544 -4.97 -22.80 20.05
C ILE A 544 -3.90 -23.33 19.13
N GLU A 545 -3.67 -22.64 18.01
CA GLU A 545 -2.75 -23.05 16.97
C GLU A 545 -2.25 -21.83 16.19
N ASP A 546 -0.97 -21.85 15.80
CA ASP A 546 -0.39 -20.92 14.83
C ASP A 546 0.43 -21.73 13.81
N THR A 547 -0.17 -21.97 12.65
CA THR A 547 0.46 -22.68 11.53
C THR A 547 0.92 -21.75 10.41
N ARG A 548 0.87 -20.45 10.61
CA ARG A 548 1.29 -19.46 9.62
C ARG A 548 2.77 -19.61 9.28
N ILE A 549 3.11 -19.33 8.03
CA ILE A 549 4.49 -19.47 7.53
C ILE A 549 5.20 -18.12 7.63
N LYS A 550 6.25 -18.05 8.44
CA LYS A 550 7.05 -16.84 8.61
C LYS A 550 7.74 -16.42 7.30
N ALA A 551 8.09 -15.14 7.21
CA ALA A 551 8.82 -14.61 6.07
C ALA A 551 10.10 -15.40 5.77
N ARG A 552 10.28 -15.84 4.52
CA ARG A 552 11.40 -16.67 4.05
C ARG A 552 11.45 -18.08 4.62
N GLU A 553 10.54 -18.47 5.49
CA GLU A 553 10.45 -19.84 6.00
C GLU A 553 9.59 -20.73 5.10
N GLN A 554 9.66 -22.02 5.37
CA GLN A 554 8.90 -23.05 4.64
C GLN A 554 8.28 -24.04 5.61
N ASP A 555 7.18 -24.61 5.16
CA ASP A 555 6.53 -25.77 5.77
C ASP A 555 6.62 -26.98 4.85
N ILE A 556 6.86 -28.15 5.42
CA ILE A 556 6.95 -29.42 4.68
C ILE A 556 5.93 -30.39 5.28
N SER A 557 5.10 -30.98 4.43
CA SER A 557 4.12 -31.96 4.81
C SER A 557 4.09 -33.17 3.88
N GLU A 558 3.73 -34.33 4.42
CA GLU A 558 3.71 -35.60 3.68
C GLU A 558 2.29 -36.19 3.65
N TYR A 559 1.95 -36.72 2.49
CA TYR A 559 0.66 -37.31 2.19
C TYR A 559 0.84 -38.68 1.58
N THR A 560 0.10 -39.68 2.09
CA THR A 560 0.21 -41.06 1.63
C THR A 560 -1.10 -41.53 1.01
N PHE A 561 -0.98 -42.19 -0.14
CA PHE A 561 -2.13 -42.69 -0.90
C PHE A 561 -1.90 -44.15 -1.29
N ASP A 562 -3.00 -44.90 -1.35
CA ASP A 562 -3.00 -46.28 -1.79
C ASP A 562 -2.94 -46.34 -3.33
N LEU A 563 -1.92 -46.96 -3.86
CA LEU A 563 -1.78 -47.18 -5.30
C LEU A 563 -2.67 -48.31 -5.82
N ALA A 564 -3.11 -49.20 -4.92
CA ALA A 564 -3.82 -50.40 -5.28
C ALA A 564 -3.10 -51.15 -6.42
N SER A 565 -3.73 -51.35 -7.58
CA SER A 565 -3.14 -51.98 -8.77
C SER A 565 -2.83 -50.97 -9.88
N ASN A 566 -2.74 -49.67 -9.57
CA ASN A 566 -2.47 -48.63 -10.57
C ASN A 566 -0.99 -48.58 -10.88
N PHE A 567 -0.64 -48.90 -12.12
CA PHE A 567 0.72 -48.83 -12.68
C PHE A 567 0.82 -47.81 -13.84
N GLY A 568 -0.27 -47.14 -14.15
CA GLY A 568 -0.32 -46.04 -15.12
C GLY A 568 0.26 -44.75 -14.58
N PRO A 569 0.35 -43.71 -15.42
CA PRO A 569 0.76 -42.37 -14.95
C PRO A 569 -0.25 -41.82 -13.92
N ILE A 570 0.28 -41.18 -12.91
CA ILE A 570 -0.48 -40.50 -11.88
C ILE A 570 -0.09 -39.03 -11.88
N ASP A 571 -1.03 -38.17 -12.16
CA ASP A 571 -0.88 -36.73 -12.08
C ASP A 571 -1.19 -36.27 -10.66
N ILE A 572 -0.23 -35.61 -10.03
CA ILE A 572 -0.35 -35.06 -8.68
C ILE A 572 -0.51 -33.56 -8.82
N HIS A 573 -1.64 -33.05 -8.41
CA HIS A 573 -1.93 -31.62 -8.36
C HIS A 573 -1.89 -31.13 -6.92
N THR A 574 -1.23 -29.99 -6.70
CA THR A 574 -1.33 -29.24 -5.45
C THR A 574 -1.76 -27.82 -5.74
N GLU A 575 -2.61 -27.32 -4.88
CA GLU A 575 -3.10 -25.96 -4.93
C GLU A 575 -3.07 -25.34 -3.54
N LEU A 576 -2.53 -24.13 -3.45
CA LEU A 576 -2.56 -23.28 -2.27
C LEU A 576 -3.50 -22.11 -2.54
N ILE A 577 -4.56 -22.00 -1.75
CA ILE A 577 -5.51 -20.89 -1.82
C ILE A 577 -5.44 -20.03 -0.56
N TYR A 578 -5.79 -18.76 -0.71
CA TYR A 578 -5.96 -17.82 0.39
C TYR A 578 -7.43 -17.43 0.52
N ARG A 579 -7.92 -17.34 1.77
CA ARG A 579 -9.25 -16.90 2.16
C ARG A 579 -9.18 -15.75 3.15
N ARG A 580 -10.04 -14.78 2.96
CA ARG A 580 -10.14 -13.64 3.88
C ARG A 580 -10.87 -13.96 5.19
N ALA A 581 -11.59 -15.07 5.23
CA ALA A 581 -12.29 -15.55 6.42
C ALA A 581 -12.34 -17.07 6.45
N PHE A 582 -12.54 -17.63 7.64
CA PHE A 582 -12.91 -19.04 7.81
C PHE A 582 -14.24 -19.31 7.12
N LYS A 583 -14.36 -20.44 6.40
CA LYS A 583 -15.57 -20.78 5.65
C LYS A 583 -16.82 -20.86 6.54
N PRO A 584 -16.79 -21.52 7.73
CA PRO A 584 -17.94 -21.55 8.63
C PRO A 584 -18.41 -20.15 9.06
N LEU A 585 -17.48 -19.23 9.34
CA LEU A 585 -17.81 -17.84 9.66
C LEU A 585 -18.45 -17.13 8.48
N ALA A 586 -17.88 -17.30 7.29
CA ALA A 586 -18.39 -16.68 6.07
C ALA A 586 -19.82 -17.19 5.75
N ASP A 587 -20.10 -18.49 5.99
CA ASP A 587 -21.44 -19.08 5.80
C ASP A 587 -22.46 -18.50 6.78
N ILE A 588 -22.11 -18.42 8.08
CA ILE A 588 -22.96 -17.80 9.10
C ILE A 588 -23.28 -16.35 8.74
N LYS A 589 -22.28 -15.59 8.28
CA LYS A 589 -22.41 -14.17 7.91
C LYS A 589 -22.94 -13.98 6.49
N LYS A 590 -23.16 -15.05 5.73
CA LYS A 590 -23.55 -15.04 4.32
C LYS A 590 -22.61 -14.18 3.45
N TRP A 591 -21.35 -14.15 3.80
CA TRP A 591 -20.36 -13.44 3.01
C TRP A 591 -20.03 -14.17 1.72
N ASN A 592 -19.92 -13.43 0.64
CA ASN A 592 -19.40 -13.96 -0.61
C ASN A 592 -17.88 -14.17 -0.47
N LEU A 593 -17.50 -15.35 0.03
CA LEU A 593 -16.10 -15.72 0.21
C LEU A 593 -15.52 -16.20 -1.11
N LYS A 594 -14.48 -15.50 -1.58
CA LYS A 594 -13.75 -15.86 -2.80
C LYS A 594 -12.43 -16.51 -2.44
N ASP A 595 -12.16 -17.68 -3.02
CA ASP A 595 -10.87 -18.32 -2.98
C ASP A 595 -9.91 -17.62 -3.94
N MET A 596 -8.73 -17.26 -3.46
CA MET A 596 -7.67 -16.66 -4.27
C MET A 596 -6.51 -17.64 -4.36
N VAL A 597 -6.15 -18.05 -5.58
CA VAL A 597 -5.02 -18.97 -5.81
C VAL A 597 -3.73 -18.24 -5.52
N VAL A 598 -2.94 -18.77 -4.58
CA VAL A 598 -1.61 -18.27 -4.22
C VAL A 598 -0.55 -18.91 -5.11
N ALA A 599 -0.58 -20.25 -5.19
CA ALA A 599 0.34 -21.03 -5.98
C ALA A 599 -0.27 -22.37 -6.37
N THR A 600 0.19 -22.93 -7.48
CA THR A 600 -0.13 -24.29 -7.91
C THR A 600 1.14 -24.99 -8.35
N ASP A 601 1.21 -26.29 -8.13
CA ASP A 601 2.26 -27.14 -8.72
C ASP A 601 1.67 -28.46 -9.19
N LYS A 602 2.32 -29.05 -10.18
CA LYS A 602 1.89 -30.31 -10.78
C LYS A 602 3.10 -31.18 -11.12
N THR A 603 3.04 -32.45 -10.74
CA THR A 603 4.02 -33.46 -11.18
C THR A 603 3.34 -34.73 -11.62
N THR A 604 3.97 -35.51 -12.51
CA THR A 604 3.47 -36.80 -12.96
C THR A 604 4.48 -37.89 -12.61
N ILE A 605 4.01 -38.92 -11.95
CA ILE A 605 4.84 -40.11 -11.68
C ILE A 605 4.29 -41.32 -12.41
N ARG A 606 5.17 -42.31 -12.67
CA ARG A 606 4.79 -43.61 -13.17
C ARG A 606 5.29 -44.68 -12.21
N PRO A 607 4.39 -45.31 -11.45
CA PRO A 607 4.75 -46.41 -10.57
C PRO A 607 5.33 -47.55 -11.39
N HIS A 608 6.48 -48.06 -11.00
CA HIS A 608 7.06 -49.25 -11.65
C HIS A 608 6.46 -50.51 -11.04
N LYS A 609 6.00 -51.44 -11.90
CA LYS A 609 5.74 -52.81 -11.48
C LYS A 609 7.08 -53.39 -11.04
N ARG A 610 7.23 -53.80 -9.78
CA ARG A 610 8.47 -54.39 -9.30
C ARG A 610 8.81 -55.58 -10.16
N MET A 611 9.77 -55.44 -11.06
CA MET A 611 10.57 -56.58 -11.56
C MET A 611 11.66 -56.76 -10.53
N ASP A 612 11.72 -57.94 -9.91
CA ASP A 612 12.83 -58.35 -9.05
C ASP A 612 14.16 -58.23 -9.84
N ALA A 613 14.84 -57.10 -9.70
CA ALA A 613 16.21 -56.95 -10.13
C ALA A 613 16.84 -55.70 -9.47
N THR A 614 17.83 -55.96 -8.70
CA THR A 614 18.75 -55.00 -8.09
C THR A 614 19.44 -54.12 -9.13
N VAL A 615 19.15 -52.79 -9.09
CA VAL A 615 20.03 -51.78 -9.69
C VAL A 615 20.08 -50.59 -8.72
N PRO A 616 21.25 -50.10 -8.33
CA PRO A 616 21.39 -49.01 -7.38
C PRO A 616 20.96 -47.66 -8.01
N SER A 617 20.08 -46.97 -7.35
CA SER A 617 19.68 -45.61 -7.69
C SER A 617 20.79 -44.61 -7.40
N LYS A 618 21.14 -43.80 -8.39
CA LYS A 618 21.92 -42.58 -8.18
C LYS A 618 21.02 -41.51 -7.59
N GLU A 619 21.20 -41.22 -6.33
CA GLU A 619 20.59 -40.06 -5.69
C GLU A 619 21.13 -38.76 -6.33
N LEU A 620 20.25 -37.99 -6.93
CA LEU A 620 20.48 -36.56 -7.22
C LEU A 620 19.94 -35.76 -6.04
N SER A 621 20.83 -35.06 -5.35
CA SER A 621 20.46 -34.32 -4.16
C SER A 621 19.53 -33.14 -4.48
N PHE A 622 18.56 -32.92 -3.60
CA PHE A 622 17.56 -31.86 -3.64
C PHE A 622 18.18 -30.46 -3.74
N GLN A 623 19.37 -30.25 -3.21
CA GLN A 623 20.08 -28.97 -3.23
C GLN A 623 20.40 -28.47 -4.65
N ASP A 624 20.64 -29.33 -5.59
CA ASP A 624 21.10 -28.96 -6.94
C ASP A 624 19.93 -28.45 -7.84
N ARG A 625 18.68 -28.78 -7.54
CA ARG A 625 17.50 -28.32 -8.31
C ARG A 625 16.90 -27.01 -7.84
N ILE A 626 17.03 -26.65 -6.57
CA ILE A 626 16.43 -25.42 -6.03
C ILE A 626 17.27 -24.20 -6.40
N TRP A 627 18.60 -24.31 -6.44
CA TRP A 627 19.46 -23.17 -6.76
C TRP A 627 19.41 -22.73 -8.22
N SER A 628 19.04 -23.60 -9.15
CA SER A 628 18.91 -23.26 -10.58
C SER A 628 17.58 -22.54 -10.93
N LEU A 629 16.67 -22.35 -9.98
CA LEU A 629 15.43 -21.61 -10.16
C LEU A 629 15.52 -20.15 -9.64
N PHE A 630 16.67 -19.77 -9.06
CA PHE A 630 16.85 -18.49 -8.40
C PHE A 630 18.09 -17.69 -8.90
N ASP A 631 18.77 -18.16 -9.99
CA ASP A 631 19.63 -17.36 -10.83
C ASP A 631 18.80 -16.79 -12.02
#